data_97a220262a3ab79a8e1dc57fd60ef887
#
_entry.id   97a220262a3ab79a8e1dc57fd60ef887
#
_cell.length_a   1.000
_cell.length_b   1.000
_cell.length_c   1.000
_cell.angle_alpha   90.00
_cell.angle_beta   90.00
_cell.angle_gamma   90.00
#
_symmetry.space_group_name_H-M   'P 1'
#
loop_
_entity.id
_entity.type
_entity.pdbx_description
1 polymer ?
#
loop_
_entity_poly.entity_id
_entity_poly.type
_entity_poly.pdbx_seq_one_letter_code
_entity_poly.pdbx_strand_id
1 'polypeptide(L)'
;SGSNPDKNTYTITVSPNSPLHALKIEAMADPSLPGKGPGRAPNGNFVITEVIVQSVRPGGEPRPLKIAFAKASFEQSIVTEGNPYGLWSAYSAIDGDIKGAQWGWAVLPEVGRSHFLLLNLKEPYTPEKGEQLQVILKQNLGVQHTLGKFRLSYTADMPPVSIASIKPPDDIQDAVIIPADRRTQEQAKKIEDYFKDTAPELVELRAQLAVARKAVTDYEGALPLCLVTVWNAKPRTVRVLPRGNF
;
A
#
# COMPACT_ATOMS: atom_id res chain seq x y z
N SER A 1 2.96 -21.95 7.99
CA SER A 1 3.15 -22.94 9.05
C SER A 1 4.18 -22.41 10.05
N GLY A 2 4.09 -22.81 11.32
CA GLY A 2 4.97 -22.36 12.39
C GLY A 2 4.33 -21.29 13.28
N SER A 3 5.16 -20.71 14.17
CA SER A 3 4.72 -19.66 15.11
C SER A 3 4.21 -18.43 14.37
N ASN A 4 3.31 -17.69 15.02
CA ASN A 4 2.87 -16.39 14.53
C ASN A 4 3.48 -15.29 15.41
N PRO A 5 4.72 -14.84 15.14
CA PRO A 5 5.41 -13.87 15.98
C PRO A 5 4.75 -12.50 15.88
N ASP A 6 4.94 -11.72 16.94
CA ASP A 6 4.44 -10.33 16.99
C ASP A 6 5.03 -9.46 15.88
N LYS A 7 6.35 -9.61 15.64
CA LYS A 7 7.12 -8.96 14.57
C LYS A 7 7.92 -10.00 13.80
N ASN A 8 8.22 -9.72 12.55
CA ASN A 8 9.03 -10.64 11.75
C ASN A 8 9.88 -9.91 10.69
N THR A 9 10.92 -10.59 10.23
CA THR A 9 11.70 -10.18 9.07
C THR A 9 11.85 -11.39 8.15
N TYR A 10 11.40 -11.23 6.90
CA TYR A 10 11.63 -12.25 5.87
C TYR A 10 12.84 -11.85 5.05
N THR A 11 13.80 -12.74 4.91
CA THR A 11 14.92 -12.58 4.00
C THR A 11 14.79 -13.64 2.90
N ILE A 12 14.57 -13.20 1.70
CA ILE A 12 14.44 -14.03 0.51
C ILE A 12 15.71 -13.88 -0.31
N THR A 13 16.43 -14.97 -0.51
CA THR A 13 17.65 -15.00 -1.32
C THR A 13 17.38 -15.77 -2.61
N VAL A 14 17.64 -15.14 -3.74
CA VAL A 14 17.45 -15.72 -5.07
C VAL A 14 18.67 -15.45 -5.95
N SER A 15 18.84 -16.28 -6.97
CA SER A 15 19.87 -16.09 -8.00
C SER A 15 19.17 -15.75 -9.31
N PRO A 16 18.96 -14.46 -9.63
CA PRO A 16 18.35 -14.07 -10.90
C PRO A 16 19.21 -14.55 -12.07
N ASN A 17 18.56 -15.00 -13.13
CA ASN A 17 19.22 -15.48 -14.36
C ASN A 17 19.16 -14.44 -15.50
N SER A 18 18.62 -13.27 -15.24
CA SER A 18 18.50 -12.17 -16.18
C SER A 18 18.64 -10.83 -15.46
N PRO A 19 18.89 -9.72 -16.18
CA PRO A 19 18.80 -8.38 -15.62
C PRO A 19 17.44 -8.14 -14.96
N LEU A 20 17.44 -7.27 -13.96
CA LEU A 20 16.28 -6.98 -13.14
C LEU A 20 16.08 -5.46 -13.04
N HIS A 21 14.92 -4.99 -13.46
CA HIS A 21 14.57 -3.57 -13.43
C HIS A 21 13.50 -3.28 -12.40
N ALA A 22 12.63 -4.23 -12.13
CA ALA A 22 11.60 -4.10 -11.11
C ALA A 22 11.31 -5.43 -10.42
N LEU A 23 10.81 -5.30 -9.19
CA LEU A 23 10.36 -6.39 -8.33
C LEU A 23 8.87 -6.22 -8.05
N LYS A 24 8.14 -7.32 -7.98
CA LYS A 24 6.75 -7.35 -7.53
C LYS A 24 6.62 -8.29 -6.33
N ILE A 25 6.10 -7.76 -5.23
CA ILE A 25 5.72 -8.53 -4.04
C ILE A 25 4.20 -8.68 -4.09
N GLU A 26 3.71 -9.89 -4.22
CA GLU A 26 2.28 -10.19 -4.21
C GLU A 26 1.91 -10.72 -2.83
N ALA A 27 1.12 -9.97 -2.08
CA ALA A 27 0.47 -10.38 -0.85
C ALA A 27 -0.80 -11.16 -1.21
N MET A 28 -0.77 -12.48 -1.03
CA MET A 28 -1.78 -13.38 -1.57
C MET A 28 -2.85 -13.71 -0.52
N ALA A 29 -4.11 -13.56 -0.89
CA ALA A 29 -5.21 -14.08 -0.11
C ALA A 29 -5.13 -15.61 0.00
N ASP A 30 -5.52 -16.13 1.17
CA ASP A 30 -5.59 -17.57 1.40
C ASP A 30 -6.67 -17.88 2.46
N PRO A 31 -7.58 -18.83 2.19
CA PRO A 31 -8.65 -19.17 3.12
C PRO A 31 -8.19 -19.62 4.50
N SER A 32 -6.94 -20.07 4.64
CA SER A 32 -6.35 -20.51 5.91
C SER A 32 -5.87 -19.37 6.81
N LEU A 33 -5.86 -18.13 6.28
CA LEU A 33 -5.44 -16.95 7.03
C LEU A 33 -6.64 -16.24 7.69
N PRO A 34 -6.42 -15.49 8.78
CA PRO A 34 -7.46 -14.65 9.38
C PRO A 34 -8.09 -13.73 8.34
N GLY A 35 -9.41 -13.58 8.33
CA GLY A 35 -10.11 -12.77 7.33
C GLY A 35 -9.83 -13.15 5.87
N LYS A 36 -9.36 -14.37 5.60
CA LYS A 36 -8.82 -14.87 4.32
C LYS A 36 -7.53 -14.17 3.87
N GLY A 37 -6.84 -13.51 4.76
CA GLY A 37 -5.54 -12.85 4.53
C GLY A 37 -5.61 -11.54 3.76
N PRO A 38 -4.47 -11.07 3.21
CA PRO A 38 -3.16 -11.76 3.08
C PRO A 38 -2.26 -11.76 4.33
N GLY A 39 -2.65 -11.03 5.37
CA GLY A 39 -1.89 -10.94 6.61
C GLY A 39 -2.25 -12.00 7.65
N ARG A 40 -1.43 -12.07 8.71
CA ARG A 40 -1.59 -13.01 9.82
C ARG A 40 -2.16 -12.36 11.09
N ALA A 41 -2.36 -11.03 11.07
CA ALA A 41 -3.06 -10.34 12.16
C ALA A 41 -4.51 -10.83 12.27
N PRO A 42 -5.14 -10.76 13.46
CA PRO A 42 -6.51 -11.23 13.65
C PRO A 42 -7.53 -10.62 12.69
N ASN A 43 -7.28 -9.39 12.21
CA ASN A 43 -8.11 -8.68 11.22
C ASN A 43 -7.74 -9.02 9.76
N GLY A 44 -6.82 -9.95 9.50
CA GLY A 44 -6.37 -10.33 8.16
C GLY A 44 -5.38 -9.37 7.51
N ASN A 45 -5.02 -8.26 8.16
CA ASN A 45 -4.09 -7.28 7.65
C ASN A 45 -2.63 -7.66 7.89
N PHE A 46 -1.73 -6.97 7.21
CA PHE A 46 -0.28 -6.99 7.41
C PHE A 46 0.27 -5.57 7.30
N VAL A 47 1.51 -5.37 7.74
CA VAL A 47 2.26 -4.14 7.49
C VAL A 47 3.69 -4.49 7.12
N ILE A 48 4.11 -4.13 5.91
CA ILE A 48 5.52 -4.15 5.53
C ILE A 48 6.07 -2.76 5.86
N THR A 49 6.87 -2.68 6.92
CA THR A 49 7.42 -1.40 7.40
C THR A 49 8.63 -0.95 6.59
N GLU A 50 9.38 -1.88 5.98
CA GLU A 50 10.50 -1.54 5.10
C GLU A 50 10.83 -2.70 4.16
N VAL A 51 11.16 -2.38 2.92
CA VAL A 51 11.68 -3.33 1.93
C VAL A 51 13.11 -2.94 1.57
N ILE A 52 14.05 -3.83 1.85
CA ILE A 52 15.45 -3.65 1.47
C ILE A 52 15.75 -4.62 0.32
N VAL A 53 16.34 -4.10 -0.74
CA VAL A 53 16.85 -4.90 -1.87
C VAL A 53 18.35 -4.72 -1.94
N GLN A 54 19.08 -5.82 -1.95
CA GLN A 54 20.54 -5.79 -1.98
C GLN A 54 21.11 -6.98 -2.75
N SER A 55 22.29 -6.78 -3.36
CA SER A 55 23.09 -7.88 -3.88
C SER A 55 24.08 -8.36 -2.84
N VAL A 56 24.31 -9.66 -2.81
CA VAL A 56 25.26 -10.30 -1.88
C VAL A 56 26.14 -11.28 -2.64
N ARG A 57 27.41 -11.36 -2.25
CA ARG A 57 28.36 -12.40 -2.66
C ARG A 57 28.76 -13.24 -1.46
N PRO A 58 29.04 -14.53 -1.62
CA PRO A 58 29.58 -15.35 -0.54
C PRO A 58 30.84 -14.68 0.06
N GLY A 59 30.77 -14.37 1.36
CA GLY A 59 31.89 -13.73 2.07
C GLY A 59 32.12 -12.25 1.78
N GLY A 60 31.24 -11.59 0.97
CA GLY A 60 31.30 -10.17 0.67
C GLY A 60 30.26 -9.35 1.46
N GLU A 61 30.48 -8.04 1.51
CA GLU A 61 29.52 -7.11 2.10
C GLU A 61 28.30 -6.93 1.19
N PRO A 62 27.08 -6.85 1.76
CA PRO A 62 25.87 -6.57 1.00
C PRO A 62 25.94 -5.20 0.31
N ARG A 63 25.57 -5.14 -0.96
CA ARG A 63 25.47 -3.89 -1.73
C ARG A 63 23.99 -3.51 -1.93
N PRO A 64 23.52 -2.41 -1.31
CA PRO A 64 22.15 -1.95 -1.48
C PRO A 64 21.82 -1.58 -2.92
N LEU A 65 20.66 -2.00 -3.40
CA LEU A 65 20.07 -1.61 -4.68
C LEU A 65 18.97 -0.58 -4.40
N LYS A 66 19.16 0.64 -4.89
CA LYS A 66 18.20 1.73 -4.61
C LYS A 66 16.90 1.53 -5.35
N ILE A 67 15.79 1.64 -4.64
CA ILE A 67 14.44 1.69 -5.19
C ILE A 67 14.14 3.16 -5.51
N ALA A 68 13.78 3.45 -6.76
CA ALA A 68 13.43 4.80 -7.19
C ALA A 68 11.95 5.11 -7.00
N PHE A 69 11.11 4.09 -7.11
CA PHE A 69 9.67 4.24 -7.13
C PHE A 69 8.99 2.98 -6.60
N ALA A 70 7.96 3.18 -5.78
CA ALA A 70 7.09 2.12 -5.30
C ALA A 70 5.62 2.45 -5.60
N LYS A 71 4.85 1.45 -5.99
CA LYS A 71 3.40 1.56 -6.21
C LYS A 71 2.71 0.29 -5.76
N ALA A 72 1.63 0.44 -5.01
CA ALA A 72 0.80 -0.68 -4.61
C ALA A 72 -0.52 -0.73 -5.39
N SER A 73 -1.12 -1.91 -5.47
CA SER A 73 -2.47 -2.10 -6.01
C SER A 73 -3.54 -1.46 -5.13
N PHE A 74 -3.26 -1.36 -3.85
CA PHE A 74 -4.10 -0.70 -2.85
C PHE A 74 -3.23 -0.22 -1.68
N GLU A 75 -3.60 0.92 -1.12
CA GLU A 75 -2.94 1.54 0.02
C GLU A 75 -4.00 1.92 1.04
N GLN A 76 -3.81 1.52 2.28
CA GLN A 76 -4.77 1.78 3.35
C GLN A 76 -4.89 3.28 3.61
N SER A 77 -6.10 3.81 3.45
CA SER A 77 -6.39 5.25 3.44
C SER A 77 -6.67 5.85 4.83
N ILE A 78 -6.59 5.06 5.90
CA ILE A 78 -6.79 5.56 7.25
C ILE A 78 -5.61 6.45 7.62
N VAL A 79 -5.88 7.74 7.71
CA VAL A 79 -4.91 8.72 8.19
C VAL A 79 -4.71 8.51 9.69
N THR A 80 -3.49 8.23 10.08
CA THR A 80 -3.09 8.17 11.49
C THR A 80 -2.35 9.46 11.82
N GLU A 81 -2.66 10.09 12.94
CA GLU A 81 -1.99 11.30 13.39
C GLU A 81 -0.47 11.07 13.44
N GLY A 82 0.29 12.03 12.90
CA GLY A 82 1.74 11.93 12.79
C GLY A 82 2.27 11.10 11.63
N ASN A 83 1.41 10.52 10.78
CA ASN A 83 1.86 9.81 9.58
C ASN A 83 2.30 10.81 8.50
N PRO A 84 3.60 10.88 8.14
CA PRO A 84 4.09 11.85 7.17
C PRO A 84 3.61 11.61 5.74
N TYR A 85 3.09 10.41 5.45
CA TYR A 85 2.59 10.01 4.13
C TYR A 85 1.07 10.16 4.00
N GLY A 86 0.36 10.47 5.08
CA GLY A 86 -1.09 10.60 5.11
C GLY A 86 -1.87 9.29 4.97
N LEU A 87 -1.19 8.19 4.64
CA LEU A 87 -1.77 6.85 4.46
C LEU A 87 -0.70 5.77 4.67
N TRP A 88 -1.11 4.50 4.77
CA TRP A 88 -0.21 3.36 4.86
C TRP A 88 0.22 2.95 3.45
N SER A 89 1.23 3.65 2.94
CA SER A 89 1.57 3.68 1.51
C SER A 89 2.74 2.78 1.13
N ALA A 90 2.85 2.56 -0.20
CA ALA A 90 4.02 1.93 -0.79
C ALA A 90 5.32 2.68 -0.47
N TYR A 91 5.26 4.02 -0.40
CA TYR A 91 6.44 4.84 -0.11
C TYR A 91 6.92 4.70 1.32
N SER A 92 6.02 4.52 2.30
CA SER A 92 6.42 4.26 3.67
C SER A 92 7.07 2.90 3.89
N ALA A 93 7.00 2.02 2.88
CA ALA A 93 7.75 0.75 2.89
C ALA A 93 9.12 0.82 2.20
N ILE A 94 9.55 2.01 1.75
CA ILE A 94 10.86 2.23 1.10
C ILE A 94 11.52 3.54 1.55
N ASP A 95 11.12 4.07 2.69
CA ASP A 95 11.57 5.38 3.19
C ASP A 95 12.97 5.35 3.84
N GLY A 96 13.54 4.16 4.01
CA GLY A 96 14.85 3.93 4.61
C GLY A 96 14.82 3.83 6.13
N ASP A 97 13.65 3.88 6.77
CA ASP A 97 13.52 3.68 8.21
C ASP A 97 13.51 2.19 8.58
N ILE A 98 14.69 1.57 8.52
CA ILE A 98 14.89 0.14 8.77
C ILE A 98 14.40 -0.30 10.17
N LYS A 99 14.36 0.61 11.13
CA LYS A 99 13.93 0.37 12.51
C LYS A 99 12.49 0.82 12.76
N GLY A 100 11.90 1.54 11.82
CA GLY A 100 10.55 2.05 11.90
C GLY A 100 9.53 0.94 12.21
N ALA A 101 8.60 1.27 13.08
CA ALA A 101 7.57 0.33 13.53
C ALA A 101 6.14 0.91 13.41
N GLN A 102 6.00 2.13 12.91
CA GLN A 102 4.72 2.84 12.91
C GLN A 102 4.05 2.88 11.53
N TRP A 103 4.85 2.93 10.47
CA TRP A 103 4.38 3.14 9.10
C TRP A 103 4.82 2.00 8.20
N GLY A 104 4.17 1.85 7.06
CA GLY A 104 4.47 0.80 6.11
C GLY A 104 3.34 0.61 5.12
N TRP A 105 3.50 -0.31 4.18
CA TRP A 105 2.42 -0.70 3.28
C TRP A 105 1.45 -1.66 3.99
N ALA A 106 0.16 -1.29 3.96
CA ALA A 106 -0.94 -2.04 4.53
C ALA A 106 -2.18 -1.99 3.62
N VAL A 107 -3.17 -2.88 3.86
CA VAL A 107 -4.28 -3.08 2.92
C VAL A 107 -5.68 -3.07 3.56
N LEU A 108 -5.83 -2.75 4.85
CA LEU A 108 -7.15 -2.64 5.45
C LEU A 108 -7.94 -1.44 4.85
N PRO A 109 -9.22 -1.58 4.51
CA PRO A 109 -10.12 -2.71 4.81
C PRO A 109 -10.16 -3.81 3.73
N GLU A 110 -9.35 -3.72 2.66
CA GLU A 110 -9.37 -4.60 1.50
C GLU A 110 -8.71 -5.98 1.77
N VAL A 111 -8.94 -6.56 2.95
CA VAL A 111 -8.52 -7.92 3.29
C VAL A 111 -9.38 -8.96 2.59
N GLY A 112 -8.91 -10.21 2.53
CA GLY A 112 -9.62 -11.30 1.86
C GLY A 112 -9.40 -11.34 0.35
N ARG A 113 -8.55 -10.47 -0.19
CA ARG A 113 -8.11 -10.44 -1.60
C ARG A 113 -6.61 -10.25 -1.72
N SER A 114 -6.07 -10.60 -2.87
CA SER A 114 -4.64 -10.45 -3.14
C SER A 114 -4.30 -9.03 -3.56
N HIS A 115 -3.17 -8.54 -3.05
CA HIS A 115 -2.61 -7.22 -3.36
C HIS A 115 -1.18 -7.36 -3.83
N PHE A 116 -0.62 -6.31 -4.44
CA PHE A 116 0.79 -6.30 -4.80
C PHE A 116 1.44 -4.94 -4.54
N LEU A 117 2.75 -5.00 -4.34
CA LEU A 117 3.67 -3.88 -4.28
C LEU A 117 4.67 -4.03 -5.41
N LEU A 118 4.74 -3.03 -6.30
CA LEU A 118 5.71 -2.92 -7.38
C LEU A 118 6.82 -1.98 -6.95
N LEU A 119 8.06 -2.42 -7.12
CA LEU A 119 9.28 -1.69 -6.76
C LEU A 119 10.14 -1.54 -8.01
N ASN A 120 10.31 -0.32 -8.51
CA ASN A 120 11.22 -0.03 -9.61
C ASN A 120 12.59 0.33 -9.05
N LEU A 121 13.64 -0.33 -9.51
CA LEU A 121 15.00 0.01 -9.15
C LEU A 121 15.41 1.32 -9.82
N LYS A 122 16.27 2.08 -9.14
CA LYS A 122 16.84 3.32 -9.69
C LYS A 122 17.72 3.06 -10.90
N GLU A 123 18.47 1.96 -10.83
CA GLU A 123 19.35 1.48 -11.90
C GLU A 123 19.08 0.01 -12.12
N PRO A 124 19.14 -0.47 -13.39
CA PRO A 124 19.03 -1.89 -13.66
C PRO A 124 20.09 -2.67 -12.90
N TYR A 125 19.71 -3.79 -12.32
CA TYR A 125 20.63 -4.71 -11.68
C TYR A 125 20.89 -5.89 -12.60
N THR A 126 22.15 -6.06 -12.98
CA THR A 126 22.62 -7.24 -13.71
C THR A 126 23.47 -8.08 -12.75
N PRO A 127 23.00 -9.29 -12.39
CA PRO A 127 23.74 -10.13 -11.46
C PRO A 127 25.06 -10.58 -12.08
N GLU A 128 26.13 -10.48 -11.31
CA GLU A 128 27.42 -11.03 -11.67
C GLU A 128 27.51 -12.51 -11.25
N LYS A 129 28.48 -13.24 -11.80
CA LYS A 129 28.68 -14.66 -11.47
C LYS A 129 28.88 -14.86 -9.96
N GLY A 130 28.05 -15.70 -9.35
CA GLY A 130 28.06 -15.98 -7.91
C GLY A 130 27.38 -14.93 -7.04
N GLU A 131 26.84 -13.88 -7.62
CA GLU A 131 26.06 -12.86 -6.91
C GLU A 131 24.61 -13.34 -6.73
N GLN A 132 24.05 -13.05 -5.57
CA GLN A 132 22.66 -13.33 -5.24
C GLN A 132 21.91 -12.05 -4.92
N LEU A 133 20.63 -12.02 -5.17
CA LEU A 133 19.74 -10.97 -4.74
C LEU A 133 19.10 -11.33 -3.41
N GLN A 134 19.14 -10.44 -2.44
CA GLN A 134 18.35 -10.54 -1.23
C GLN A 134 17.25 -9.46 -1.21
N VAL A 135 16.05 -9.90 -0.93
CA VAL A 135 14.90 -9.05 -0.65
C VAL A 135 14.51 -9.27 0.81
N ILE A 136 14.57 -8.21 1.60
CA ILE A 136 14.31 -8.26 3.03
C ILE A 136 13.04 -7.47 3.30
N LEU A 137 12.05 -8.13 3.89
CA LEU A 137 10.77 -7.53 4.27
C LEU A 137 10.74 -7.36 5.78
N LYS A 138 10.80 -6.13 6.26
CA LYS A 138 10.65 -5.79 7.67
C LYS A 138 9.16 -5.65 8.01
N GLN A 139 8.75 -6.18 9.15
CA GLN A 139 7.37 -6.19 9.63
C GLN A 139 7.38 -5.89 11.12
N ASN A 140 7.69 -4.63 11.45
CA ASN A 140 8.02 -4.19 12.80
C ASN A 140 6.84 -3.60 13.57
N LEU A 141 5.65 -3.46 12.96
CA LEU A 141 4.49 -2.84 13.62
C LEU A 141 4.10 -3.58 14.92
N GLY A 142 4.19 -4.89 14.94
CA GLY A 142 3.71 -5.72 16.06
C GLY A 142 2.26 -6.19 15.84
N VAL A 143 1.67 -6.76 16.88
CA VAL A 143 0.31 -7.33 16.89
C VAL A 143 0.09 -8.30 15.73
N GLN A 144 1.14 -9.08 15.42
CA GLN A 144 1.11 -10.13 14.37
C GLN A 144 0.81 -9.61 12.95
N HIS A 145 1.01 -8.31 12.69
CA HIS A 145 0.82 -7.73 11.36
C HIS A 145 1.90 -8.19 10.39
N THR A 146 2.04 -9.50 10.28
CA THR A 146 3.00 -10.15 9.39
C THR A 146 2.30 -10.72 8.17
N LEU A 147 3.04 -10.76 7.05
CA LEU A 147 2.54 -11.28 5.78
C LEU A 147 2.40 -12.81 5.88
N GLY A 148 1.24 -13.33 5.48
CA GLY A 148 0.92 -14.75 5.58
C GLY A 148 1.41 -15.56 4.39
N LYS A 149 0.90 -15.23 3.20
CA LYS A 149 1.25 -15.88 1.95
C LYS A 149 1.67 -14.84 0.94
N PHE A 150 2.79 -15.04 0.28
CA PHE A 150 3.27 -14.09 -0.73
C PHE A 150 4.05 -14.77 -1.84
N ARG A 151 4.22 -14.04 -2.93
CA ARG A 151 5.08 -14.39 -4.06
C ARG A 151 5.96 -13.20 -4.41
N LEU A 152 7.23 -13.47 -4.73
CA LEU A 152 8.16 -12.50 -5.27
C LEU A 152 8.38 -12.82 -6.75
N SER A 153 8.28 -11.79 -7.59
CA SER A 153 8.56 -11.85 -9.02
C SER A 153 9.45 -10.68 -9.43
N TYR A 154 10.15 -10.79 -10.54
CA TYR A 154 10.94 -9.71 -11.11
C TYR A 154 10.76 -9.65 -12.63
N THR A 155 11.11 -8.52 -13.23
CA THR A 155 11.08 -8.33 -14.68
C THR A 155 12.33 -7.63 -15.18
N ALA A 156 12.71 -7.96 -16.42
CA ALA A 156 13.75 -7.29 -17.20
C ALA A 156 13.18 -6.19 -18.12
N ASP A 157 11.86 -5.91 -18.04
CA ASP A 157 11.24 -4.83 -18.82
C ASP A 157 11.85 -3.47 -18.43
N MET A 158 12.02 -2.61 -19.42
CA MET A 158 12.60 -1.28 -19.20
C MET A 158 11.71 -0.42 -18.28
N PRO A 159 12.30 0.31 -17.33
CA PRO A 159 11.54 1.21 -16.48
C PRO A 159 11.04 2.45 -17.24
N PRO A 160 9.96 3.08 -16.76
CA PRO A 160 9.22 2.65 -15.57
C PRO A 160 8.29 1.47 -15.88
N VAL A 161 8.48 0.35 -15.18
CA VAL A 161 7.53 -0.74 -15.21
C VAL A 161 6.24 -0.23 -14.58
N SER A 162 5.23 -0.09 -15.41
CA SER A 162 3.94 0.49 -15.04
C SER A 162 3.01 -0.59 -14.45
N ILE A 163 2.09 -0.17 -13.61
CA ILE A 163 0.98 -1.03 -13.19
C ILE A 163 0.15 -1.48 -14.39
N ALA A 164 0.10 -0.70 -15.47
CA ALA A 164 -0.56 -1.07 -16.71
C ALA A 164 0.07 -2.30 -17.40
N SER A 165 1.34 -2.61 -17.15
CA SER A 165 2.00 -3.85 -17.61
C SER A 165 1.73 -5.05 -16.68
N ILE A 166 1.10 -4.83 -15.54
CA ILE A 166 0.67 -5.88 -14.63
C ILE A 166 -0.78 -6.23 -14.98
N LYS A 167 -1.06 -7.53 -15.05
CA LYS A 167 -2.42 -8.02 -15.28
C LYS A 167 -3.41 -7.26 -14.35
N PRO A 168 -4.47 -6.64 -14.88
CA PRO A 168 -5.46 -5.96 -14.05
C PRO A 168 -6.05 -6.89 -12.98
N PRO A 169 -6.59 -6.39 -11.88
CA PRO A 169 -7.35 -7.17 -10.91
C PRO A 169 -8.42 -8.02 -11.59
N ASP A 170 -8.72 -9.18 -11.03
CA ASP A 170 -9.62 -10.15 -11.69
C ASP A 170 -11.02 -9.54 -11.94
N ASP A 171 -11.54 -8.72 -11.04
CA ASP A 171 -12.83 -8.04 -11.20
C ASP A 171 -12.82 -6.99 -12.35
N ILE A 172 -11.67 -6.38 -12.62
CA ILE A 172 -11.49 -5.50 -13.79
C ILE A 172 -11.40 -6.32 -15.07
N GLN A 173 -10.68 -7.45 -15.04
CA GLN A 173 -10.61 -8.35 -16.19
C GLN A 173 -11.97 -8.90 -16.56
N ASP A 174 -12.73 -9.38 -15.57
CA ASP A 174 -14.09 -9.88 -15.77
C ASP A 174 -15.00 -8.79 -16.35
N ALA A 175 -14.86 -7.55 -15.89
CA ALA A 175 -15.62 -6.44 -16.43
C ALA A 175 -15.20 -6.05 -17.86
N VAL A 176 -13.91 -6.14 -18.20
CA VAL A 176 -13.39 -5.81 -19.54
C VAL A 176 -13.82 -6.83 -20.59
N ILE A 177 -13.94 -8.12 -20.24
CA ILE A 177 -14.40 -9.18 -21.15
C ILE A 177 -15.83 -8.93 -21.61
N ILE A 178 -16.66 -8.28 -20.80
CA ILE A 178 -18.05 -7.93 -21.16
C ILE A 178 -18.03 -6.82 -22.21
N PRO A 179 -18.73 -6.97 -23.34
CA PRO A 179 -18.88 -5.89 -24.33
C PRO A 179 -19.39 -4.60 -23.70
N ALA A 180 -18.89 -3.45 -24.18
CA ALA A 180 -19.14 -2.14 -23.56
C ALA A 180 -20.65 -1.80 -23.46
N ASP A 181 -21.42 -2.21 -24.46
CA ASP A 181 -22.89 -2.03 -24.54
C ASP A 181 -23.69 -2.91 -23.56
N ARG A 182 -23.04 -3.92 -22.96
CA ARG A 182 -23.63 -4.86 -22.00
C ARG A 182 -23.11 -4.70 -20.58
N ARG A 183 -22.18 -3.77 -20.36
CA ARG A 183 -21.66 -3.50 -19.01
C ARG A 183 -22.70 -2.79 -18.16
N THR A 184 -22.76 -3.17 -16.89
CA THR A 184 -23.50 -2.38 -15.91
C THR A 184 -22.76 -1.05 -15.67
N GLN A 185 -23.46 -0.05 -15.14
CA GLN A 185 -22.84 1.23 -14.77
C GLN A 185 -21.72 1.04 -13.74
N GLU A 186 -21.87 0.11 -12.81
CA GLU A 186 -20.84 -0.21 -11.82
C GLU A 186 -19.59 -0.80 -12.48
N GLN A 187 -19.74 -1.73 -13.43
CA GLN A 187 -18.63 -2.33 -14.16
C GLN A 187 -17.90 -1.28 -15.02
N ALA A 188 -18.64 -0.44 -15.72
CA ALA A 188 -18.06 0.66 -16.51
C ALA A 188 -17.29 1.64 -15.62
N LYS A 189 -17.85 2.02 -14.46
CA LYS A 189 -17.21 2.90 -13.50
C LYS A 189 -15.92 2.28 -12.93
N LYS A 190 -15.92 0.99 -12.57
CA LYS A 190 -14.71 0.30 -12.09
C LYS A 190 -13.58 0.35 -13.11
N ILE A 191 -13.88 0.09 -14.39
CA ILE A 191 -12.88 0.17 -15.47
C ILE A 191 -12.36 1.59 -15.61
N GLU A 192 -13.25 2.59 -15.58
CA GLU A 192 -12.87 4.00 -15.68
C GLU A 192 -11.97 4.44 -14.51
N ASP A 193 -12.36 4.09 -13.29
CA ASP A 193 -11.59 4.42 -12.08
C ASP A 193 -10.20 3.73 -12.13
N TYR A 194 -10.14 2.45 -12.51
CA TYR A 194 -8.89 1.73 -12.71
C TYR A 194 -8.00 2.40 -13.76
N PHE A 195 -8.57 2.81 -14.90
CA PHE A 195 -7.84 3.53 -15.95
C PHE A 195 -7.31 4.87 -15.44
N LYS A 196 -8.15 5.66 -14.73
CA LYS A 196 -7.71 6.93 -14.14
C LYS A 196 -6.53 6.76 -13.18
N ASP A 197 -6.50 5.64 -12.45
CA ASP A 197 -5.46 5.38 -11.46
C ASP A 197 -4.17 4.81 -12.06
N THR A 198 -4.26 4.12 -13.20
CA THR A 198 -3.14 3.34 -13.72
C THR A 198 -2.59 3.82 -15.06
N ALA A 199 -3.38 4.57 -15.85
CA ALA A 199 -2.98 4.99 -17.18
C ALA A 199 -1.71 5.87 -17.15
N PRO A 200 -0.65 5.51 -17.89
CA PRO A 200 0.60 6.28 -17.93
C PRO A 200 0.38 7.71 -18.42
N GLU A 201 -0.57 7.92 -19.34
CA GLU A 201 -0.92 9.20 -19.92
C GLU A 201 -1.47 10.19 -18.89
N LEU A 202 -1.98 9.69 -17.77
CA LEU A 202 -2.58 10.50 -16.71
C LEU A 202 -1.66 10.76 -15.51
N VAL A 203 -0.39 10.35 -15.56
CA VAL A 203 0.57 10.52 -14.45
C VAL A 203 0.69 11.98 -14.03
N GLU A 204 0.88 12.87 -15.01
CA GLU A 204 1.04 14.31 -14.73
C GLU A 204 -0.25 14.92 -14.18
N LEU A 205 -1.40 14.58 -14.76
CA LEU A 205 -2.70 15.04 -14.29
C LEU A 205 -3.00 14.56 -12.86
N ARG A 206 -2.63 13.32 -12.51
CA ARG A 206 -2.75 12.82 -11.15
C ARG A 206 -1.88 13.59 -10.18
N ALA A 207 -0.65 13.94 -10.57
CA ALA A 207 0.24 14.75 -9.74
C ALA A 207 -0.35 16.15 -9.51
N GLN A 208 -0.86 16.81 -10.56
CA GLN A 208 -1.53 18.11 -10.46
C GLN A 208 -2.78 18.03 -9.57
N LEU A 209 -3.59 16.99 -9.73
CA LEU A 209 -4.78 16.76 -8.91
C LEU A 209 -4.42 16.57 -7.42
N ALA A 210 -3.34 15.83 -7.13
CA ALA A 210 -2.87 15.65 -5.77
C ALA A 210 -2.44 16.98 -5.12
N VAL A 211 -1.71 17.82 -5.86
CA VAL A 211 -1.33 19.17 -5.42
C VAL A 211 -2.56 20.03 -5.16
N ALA A 212 -3.53 20.03 -6.08
CA ALA A 212 -4.75 20.81 -5.94
C ALA A 212 -5.60 20.36 -4.72
N ARG A 213 -5.75 19.05 -4.52
CA ARG A 213 -6.45 18.49 -3.36
C ARG A 213 -5.75 18.87 -2.05
N LYS A 214 -4.42 18.79 -2.03
CA LYS A 214 -3.66 19.21 -0.86
C LYS A 214 -3.89 20.70 -0.56
N ALA A 215 -3.86 21.56 -1.56
CA ALA A 215 -4.12 23.00 -1.37
C ALA A 215 -5.51 23.28 -0.81
N VAL A 216 -6.54 22.53 -1.24
CA VAL A 216 -7.90 22.64 -0.67
C VAL A 216 -7.90 22.19 0.79
N THR A 217 -7.31 21.04 1.11
CA THR A 217 -7.24 20.54 2.48
C THR A 217 -6.48 21.50 3.41
N ASP A 218 -5.35 22.04 2.94
CA ASP A 218 -4.55 23.01 3.69
C ASP A 218 -5.36 24.30 3.93
N TYR A 219 -6.11 24.77 2.92
CA TYR A 219 -6.98 25.94 3.05
C TYR A 219 -8.14 25.69 4.03
N GLU A 220 -8.85 24.57 3.91
CA GLU A 220 -9.94 24.20 4.80
C GLU A 220 -9.45 24.05 6.25
N GLY A 221 -8.27 23.43 6.44
CA GLY A 221 -7.65 23.29 7.77
C GLY A 221 -7.21 24.62 8.40
N ALA A 222 -6.98 25.66 7.60
CA ALA A 222 -6.63 27.00 8.05
C ALA A 222 -7.86 27.88 8.37
N LEU A 223 -9.07 27.42 8.01
CA LEU A 223 -10.30 28.20 8.30
C LEU A 223 -10.58 28.21 9.80
N PRO A 224 -10.93 29.37 10.36
CA PRO A 224 -11.30 29.44 11.75
C PRO A 224 -12.61 28.68 12.00
N LEU A 225 -12.58 27.80 12.99
CA LEU A 225 -13.77 27.08 13.43
C LEU A 225 -14.64 28.01 14.29
N CYS A 226 -15.93 28.09 13.97
CA CYS A 226 -16.91 28.75 14.82
C CYS A 226 -17.93 27.74 15.35
N LEU A 227 -18.38 27.97 16.56
CA LEU A 227 -19.47 27.21 17.14
C LEU A 227 -20.78 27.62 16.46
N VAL A 228 -21.48 26.64 15.87
CA VAL A 228 -22.84 26.84 15.36
C VAL A 228 -23.82 26.05 16.20
N THR A 229 -24.95 26.70 16.54
CA THR A 229 -26.05 26.00 17.15
C THR A 229 -26.86 25.29 16.08
N VAL A 230 -27.04 23.99 16.28
CA VAL A 230 -27.88 23.17 15.40
C VAL A 230 -29.22 22.94 16.11
N TRP A 231 -30.31 23.14 15.38
CA TRP A 231 -31.65 22.84 15.93
C TRP A 231 -31.75 21.32 16.20
N ASN A 232 -32.21 21.01 17.43
CA ASN A 232 -32.43 19.63 17.83
C ASN A 232 -33.95 19.36 17.81
N ALA A 233 -34.37 18.35 17.02
CA ALA A 233 -35.76 17.93 16.92
C ALA A 233 -36.38 17.52 18.28
N LYS A 234 -35.54 17.13 19.25
CA LYS A 234 -35.95 16.87 20.65
C LYS A 234 -35.09 17.70 21.58
N PRO A 235 -35.41 19.02 21.75
CA PRO A 235 -34.67 19.88 22.64
C PRO A 235 -34.82 19.39 24.08
N ARG A 236 -33.74 19.54 24.86
CA ARG A 236 -33.82 19.28 26.30
C ARG A 236 -34.74 20.30 26.96
N THR A 237 -35.51 19.87 27.96
CA THR A 237 -36.28 20.79 28.78
C THR A 237 -35.31 21.64 29.59
N VAL A 238 -35.34 22.96 29.36
CA VAL A 238 -34.61 23.95 30.19
C VAL A 238 -35.60 24.49 31.20
N ARG A 239 -35.30 24.34 32.50
CA ARG A 239 -36.09 24.91 33.59
C ARG A 239 -35.45 26.18 34.07
N VAL A 240 -36.25 27.20 34.32
CA VAL A 240 -35.80 28.38 35.02
C VAL A 240 -35.61 28.01 36.49
N LEU A 241 -34.42 28.15 37.01
CA LEU A 241 -34.15 27.95 38.43
C LEU A 241 -34.49 29.25 39.16
N PRO A 242 -35.38 29.21 40.16
CA PRO A 242 -35.64 30.40 41.01
C PRO A 242 -34.36 30.81 41.73
N ARG A 243 -34.12 32.10 41.77
CA ARG A 243 -32.92 32.66 42.40
C ARG A 243 -32.96 32.34 43.93
N GLY A 244 -31.93 31.60 44.38
CA GLY A 244 -31.79 31.30 45.81
C GLY A 244 -32.11 29.87 46.26
N ASN A 245 -32.49 28.96 45.34
CA ASN A 245 -32.57 27.50 45.61
C ASN A 245 -31.34 26.81 45.00
N PHE A 246 -30.34 26.56 45.85
CA PHE A 246 -29.18 25.78 45.54
C PHE A 246 -29.30 24.40 46.19
#